data_b7fddd00e50df74d7a6b682a17b949dd
#
_entry.id   b7fddd00e50df74d7a6b682a17b949dd
#
_cell.length_a   1.000
_cell.length_b   1.000
_cell.length_c   1.000
_cell.angle_alpha   90.00
_cell.angle_beta   90.00
_cell.angle_gamma   90.00
#
_symmetry.space_group_name_H-M   'P 1'
#
loop_
_entity.id
_entity.type
_entity.pdbx_description
1 polymer ?
#
loop_
_entity_poly.entity_id
_entity_poly.type
_entity_poly.pdbx_seq_one_letter_code
_entity_poly.pdbx_strand_id
1 'polypeptide(L)'
;MTQLISPKKFTNTVDLLRSFFLDKGFLEVHTQNRLSILAACEDPFNVATYNYAGQVWPLPQTGQMWLEHELLSSPDSKGFFCVSTSYRQEPNAIPGRHDIIFPMFEFEMPGDVHDLKAMEIELCEYLGFDALTEKTYREWQQHWGVSADTEMDAQHELAMQANFGSCLITDFPEITSPFWNMARNTDGDTAKKMDVILGGMETIGSAERSCDVDMMRDTFHSIVDGEYAELLFKLFGKERVEAELEEFLKFDFFQRVGGGIGMTRMIAAMDTKEELAQAA
;
A
#
# COMPACT_ATOMS: atom_id res chain seq x y z
N MET A 1 7.25 2.35 -24.54
CA MET A 1 8.50 1.87 -23.87
C MET A 1 8.39 2.24 -22.41
N THR A 2 8.60 1.31 -21.51
CA THR A 2 8.64 1.57 -20.07
C THR A 2 9.76 2.57 -19.79
N GLN A 3 9.46 3.65 -19.08
CA GLN A 3 10.48 4.64 -18.70
C GLN A 3 11.44 3.98 -17.70
N LEU A 4 12.72 3.93 -18.05
CA LEU A 4 13.73 3.36 -17.15
C LEU A 4 14.01 4.33 -16.00
N ILE A 5 14.03 3.80 -14.78
CA ILE A 5 14.40 4.56 -13.59
C ILE A 5 15.89 4.88 -13.64
N SER A 6 16.26 6.14 -13.37
CA SER A 6 17.67 6.52 -13.24
C SER A 6 18.31 5.74 -12.07
N PRO A 7 19.39 4.97 -12.30
CA PRO A 7 20.05 4.22 -11.22
C PRO A 7 20.53 5.11 -10.09
N LYS A 8 21.02 6.33 -10.39
CA LYS A 8 21.46 7.29 -9.37
C LYS A 8 20.30 7.78 -8.50
N LYS A 9 19.17 8.15 -9.12
CA LYS A 9 17.99 8.61 -8.37
C LYS A 9 17.42 7.48 -7.52
N PHE A 10 17.31 6.26 -8.08
CA PHE A 10 16.87 5.09 -7.33
C PHE A 10 17.76 4.86 -6.10
N THR A 11 19.09 4.81 -6.29
CA THR A 11 20.03 4.61 -5.17
C THR A 11 19.85 5.67 -4.10
N ASN A 12 19.85 6.95 -4.48
CA ASN A 12 19.71 8.04 -3.52
C ASN A 12 18.40 7.93 -2.73
N THR A 13 17.26 7.67 -3.40
CA THR A 13 15.96 7.57 -2.74
C THR A 13 15.87 6.34 -1.84
N VAL A 14 16.30 5.18 -2.32
CA VAL A 14 16.24 3.96 -1.50
C VAL A 14 17.17 4.02 -0.29
N ASP A 15 18.34 4.66 -0.41
CA ASP A 15 19.27 4.82 0.71
C ASP A 15 18.71 5.78 1.79
N LEU A 16 18.01 6.85 1.39
CA LEU A 16 17.30 7.72 2.33
C LEU A 16 16.21 6.94 3.08
N LEU A 17 15.38 6.18 2.37
CA LEU A 17 14.35 5.37 3.00
C LEU A 17 14.95 4.32 3.94
N ARG A 18 15.97 3.57 3.48
CA ARG A 18 16.68 2.60 4.33
C ARG A 18 17.23 3.24 5.59
N SER A 19 17.88 4.40 5.47
CA SER A 19 18.44 5.11 6.63
C SER A 19 17.35 5.46 7.63
N PHE A 20 16.24 6.02 7.17
CA PHE A 20 15.11 6.38 8.03
C PHE A 20 14.57 5.18 8.82
N PHE A 21 14.31 4.05 8.15
CA PHE A 21 13.75 2.86 8.80
C PHE A 21 14.77 2.13 9.68
N LEU A 22 16.04 2.03 9.25
CA LEU A 22 17.12 1.43 10.06
C LEU A 22 17.39 2.23 11.33
N ASP A 23 17.38 3.56 11.28
CA ASP A 23 17.54 4.43 12.46
C ASP A 23 16.41 4.25 13.48
N LYS A 24 15.22 3.85 13.03
CA LYS A 24 14.09 3.46 13.89
C LYS A 24 14.17 2.02 14.41
N GLY A 25 15.19 1.26 14.02
CA GLY A 25 15.42 -0.11 14.45
C GLY A 25 14.65 -1.17 13.67
N PHE A 26 14.13 -0.82 12.49
CA PHE A 26 13.53 -1.81 11.58
C PHE A 26 14.59 -2.72 10.97
N LEU A 27 14.18 -3.91 10.56
CA LEU A 27 15.02 -4.87 9.87
C LEU A 27 14.60 -5.00 8.40
N GLU A 28 15.59 -5.01 7.50
CA GLU A 28 15.32 -5.32 6.08
C GLU A 28 15.17 -6.82 5.89
N VAL A 29 14.08 -7.25 5.26
CA VAL A 29 13.81 -8.65 4.97
C VAL A 29 13.66 -8.89 3.47
N HIS A 30 13.89 -10.14 3.06
CA HIS A 30 13.62 -10.60 1.70
C HIS A 30 12.28 -11.31 1.65
N THR A 31 11.32 -10.72 0.94
CA THR A 31 9.98 -11.30 0.78
C THR A 31 10.02 -12.60 -0.03
N GLN A 32 9.24 -13.59 0.41
CA GLN A 32 9.10 -14.87 -0.27
C GLN A 32 7.76 -14.93 -1.01
N ASN A 33 7.78 -14.85 -2.31
CA ASN A 33 6.58 -14.72 -3.15
C ASN A 33 5.95 -16.08 -3.49
N ARG A 34 5.71 -16.93 -2.49
CA ARG A 34 5.21 -18.31 -2.67
C ARG A 34 3.74 -18.49 -2.37
N LEU A 35 3.16 -17.64 -1.54
CA LEU A 35 1.79 -17.80 -1.09
C LEU A 35 0.86 -16.91 -1.93
N SER A 36 -0.26 -17.49 -2.37
CA SER A 36 -1.19 -16.79 -3.25
C SER A 36 -1.86 -15.60 -2.56
N ILE A 37 -2.27 -15.77 -1.30
CA ILE A 37 -2.92 -14.71 -0.51
C ILE A 37 -1.96 -13.58 -0.13
N LEU A 38 -0.65 -13.84 -0.06
CA LEU A 38 0.36 -12.85 0.30
C LEU A 38 0.89 -12.05 -0.89
N ALA A 39 0.53 -12.43 -2.11
CA ALA A 39 0.99 -11.77 -3.33
C ALA A 39 0.00 -10.76 -3.89
N ALA A 40 -1.27 -10.84 -3.49
CA ALA A 40 -2.33 -9.97 -3.96
C ALA A 40 -2.46 -8.73 -3.05
N CYS A 41 -2.84 -7.61 -3.64
CA CYS A 41 -3.26 -6.41 -2.92
C CYS A 41 -4.70 -6.03 -3.31
N GLU A 42 -5.09 -4.77 -3.20
CA GLU A 42 -6.46 -4.27 -3.37
C GLU A 42 -7.11 -4.65 -4.72
N ASP A 43 -6.33 -4.90 -5.77
CA ASP A 43 -6.86 -5.28 -7.08
C ASP A 43 -6.48 -6.72 -7.46
N PRO A 44 -7.39 -7.69 -7.23
CA PRO A 44 -7.15 -9.09 -7.56
C PRO A 44 -7.09 -9.35 -9.07
N PHE A 45 -7.73 -8.51 -9.89
CA PHE A 45 -7.79 -8.71 -11.35
C PHE A 45 -6.45 -8.51 -12.03
N ASN A 46 -5.53 -7.85 -11.35
CA ASN A 46 -4.16 -7.58 -11.81
C ASN A 46 -3.13 -8.62 -11.37
N VAL A 47 -3.54 -9.72 -10.73
CA VAL A 47 -2.62 -10.80 -10.31
C VAL A 47 -2.08 -11.54 -11.51
N ALA A 48 -0.77 -11.42 -11.76
CA ALA A 48 -0.07 -12.20 -12.77
C ALA A 48 0.43 -13.52 -12.19
N THR A 49 0.60 -14.52 -13.05
CA THR A 49 1.07 -15.85 -12.65
C THR A 49 2.22 -16.34 -13.52
N TYR A 50 3.01 -17.27 -12.96
CA TYR A 50 4.02 -18.02 -13.73
C TYR A 50 3.99 -19.49 -13.32
N ASN A 51 4.42 -20.35 -14.26
CA ASN A 51 4.56 -21.78 -14.02
C ASN A 51 5.99 -22.12 -13.64
N TYR A 52 6.18 -22.73 -12.49
CA TYR A 52 7.49 -23.16 -12.02
C TYR A 52 7.39 -24.46 -11.22
N ALA A 53 8.27 -25.40 -11.47
CA ALA A 53 8.34 -26.70 -10.79
C ALA A 53 6.99 -27.46 -10.76
N GLY A 54 6.21 -27.36 -11.84
CA GLY A 54 4.92 -28.04 -11.97
C GLY A 54 3.76 -27.39 -11.23
N GLN A 55 3.93 -26.19 -10.70
CA GLN A 55 2.89 -25.43 -10.00
C GLN A 55 2.73 -24.04 -10.59
N VAL A 56 1.53 -23.47 -10.41
CA VAL A 56 1.23 -22.07 -10.72
C VAL A 56 1.57 -21.22 -9.49
N TRP A 57 2.38 -20.19 -9.71
CA TRP A 57 2.80 -19.25 -8.68
C TRP A 57 2.34 -17.84 -9.01
N PRO A 58 2.00 -17.00 -8.01
CA PRO A 58 1.72 -15.59 -8.24
C PRO A 58 3.02 -14.81 -8.50
N LEU A 59 2.95 -13.82 -9.40
CA LEU A 59 3.86 -12.70 -9.39
C LEU A 59 3.32 -11.67 -8.39
N PRO A 60 4.11 -11.24 -7.41
CA PRO A 60 3.60 -10.41 -6.33
C PRO A 60 3.22 -9.02 -6.81
N GLN A 61 2.10 -8.49 -6.33
CA GLN A 61 1.75 -7.08 -6.45
C GLN A 61 2.36 -6.27 -5.30
N THR A 62 2.59 -6.92 -4.16
CA THR A 62 3.06 -6.32 -2.91
C THR A 62 3.84 -7.33 -2.09
N GLY A 63 4.74 -6.85 -1.24
CA GLY A 63 5.37 -7.62 -0.17
C GLY A 63 4.73 -7.40 1.21
N GLN A 64 3.69 -6.54 1.30
CA GLN A 64 3.11 -6.13 2.59
C GLN A 64 2.61 -7.30 3.42
N MET A 65 1.83 -8.21 2.84
CA MET A 65 1.33 -9.36 3.59
C MET A 65 2.44 -10.30 4.05
N TRP A 66 3.55 -10.38 3.31
CA TRP A 66 4.72 -11.10 3.78
C TRP A 66 5.39 -10.39 4.97
N LEU A 67 5.46 -9.06 4.94
CA LEU A 67 5.96 -8.26 6.08
C LEU A 67 5.08 -8.44 7.31
N GLU A 68 3.75 -8.52 7.16
CA GLU A 68 2.85 -8.89 8.26
C GLU A 68 3.16 -10.27 8.82
N HIS A 69 3.38 -11.26 7.95
CA HIS A 69 3.76 -12.62 8.37
C HIS A 69 5.07 -12.62 9.18
N GLU A 70 6.09 -11.87 8.74
CA GLU A 70 7.34 -11.72 9.47
C GLU A 70 7.12 -11.04 10.83
N LEU A 71 6.34 -9.97 10.88
CA LEU A 71 6.04 -9.24 12.10
C LEU A 71 5.24 -10.08 13.09
N LEU A 72 4.22 -10.79 12.64
CA LEU A 72 3.41 -11.70 13.49
C LEU A 72 4.24 -12.88 14.00
N SER A 73 5.25 -13.32 13.24
CA SER A 73 6.20 -14.36 13.67
C SER A 73 7.27 -13.84 14.64
N SER A 74 7.45 -12.51 14.74
CA SER A 74 8.49 -11.85 15.53
C SER A 74 7.94 -10.62 16.27
N PRO A 75 6.99 -10.78 17.20
CA PRO A 75 6.21 -9.67 17.78
C PRO A 75 7.04 -8.67 18.60
N ASP A 76 8.24 -9.05 19.04
CA ASP A 76 9.17 -8.14 19.76
C ASP A 76 9.95 -7.20 18.83
N SER A 77 9.80 -7.34 17.51
CA SER A 77 10.48 -6.53 16.52
C SER A 77 9.92 -5.10 16.48
N LYS A 78 10.78 -4.12 16.17
CA LYS A 78 10.36 -2.72 15.95
C LYS A 78 9.62 -2.54 14.63
N GLY A 79 9.85 -3.43 13.68
CA GLY A 79 9.24 -3.44 12.37
C GLY A 79 10.16 -4.06 11.33
N PHE A 80 9.58 -4.30 10.19
CA PHE A 80 10.27 -4.84 9.02
C PHE A 80 10.03 -3.96 7.81
N PHE A 81 10.97 -3.94 6.88
CA PHE A 81 10.80 -3.35 5.57
C PHE A 81 11.46 -4.20 4.49
N CYS A 82 11.05 -3.97 3.26
CA CYS A 82 11.66 -4.60 2.10
C CYS A 82 11.69 -3.65 0.90
N VAL A 83 12.59 -3.94 -0.04
CA VAL A 83 12.52 -3.40 -1.41
C VAL A 83 12.07 -4.52 -2.31
N SER A 84 10.88 -4.42 -2.86
CA SER A 84 10.24 -5.44 -3.66
C SER A 84 10.03 -4.97 -5.11
N THR A 85 9.55 -5.86 -5.96
CA THR A 85 9.07 -5.52 -7.29
C THR A 85 7.59 -5.84 -7.37
N SER A 86 6.77 -4.83 -7.68
CA SER A 86 5.34 -4.98 -7.94
C SER A 86 5.12 -5.37 -9.40
N TYR A 87 4.26 -6.36 -9.63
CA TYR A 87 3.83 -6.83 -10.96
C TYR A 87 2.32 -6.64 -11.06
N ARG A 88 1.88 -5.67 -11.85
CA ARG A 88 0.45 -5.35 -12.04
C ARG A 88 0.06 -5.48 -13.50
N GLN A 89 -0.89 -6.36 -13.80
CA GLN A 89 -1.44 -6.52 -15.16
C GLN A 89 -2.59 -5.54 -15.41
N GLU A 90 -2.39 -4.25 -15.18
CA GLU A 90 -3.43 -3.25 -15.42
C GLU A 90 -3.80 -3.18 -16.91
N PRO A 91 -5.05 -3.53 -17.29
CA PRO A 91 -5.44 -3.57 -18.69
C PRO A 91 -5.49 -2.18 -19.34
N ASN A 92 -5.66 -1.13 -18.53
CA ASN A 92 -5.79 0.25 -18.96
C ASN A 92 -4.78 1.16 -18.27
N ALA A 93 -3.51 0.74 -18.18
CA ALA A 93 -2.45 1.53 -17.55
C ALA A 93 -2.35 2.93 -18.19
N ILE A 94 -2.40 3.98 -17.36
CA ILE A 94 -2.28 5.38 -17.79
C ILE A 94 -0.79 5.72 -17.92
N PRO A 95 -0.30 6.07 -19.13
CA PRO A 95 1.11 6.41 -19.31
C PRO A 95 1.55 7.58 -18.41
N GLY A 96 2.69 7.43 -17.74
CA GLY A 96 3.24 8.41 -16.81
C GLY A 96 2.64 8.36 -15.39
N ARG A 97 1.60 7.55 -15.16
CA ARG A 97 0.98 7.35 -13.85
C ARG A 97 1.03 5.88 -13.40
N HIS A 98 0.80 4.95 -14.31
CA HIS A 98 0.74 3.52 -14.02
C HIS A 98 1.87 2.79 -14.73
N ASP A 99 2.80 2.26 -13.97
CA ASP A 99 3.78 1.28 -14.41
C ASP A 99 3.24 -0.12 -14.12
N ILE A 100 3.47 -1.07 -15.03
CA ILE A 100 3.03 -2.47 -14.88
C ILE A 100 4.06 -3.32 -14.10
N ILE A 101 5.30 -2.86 -14.04
CA ILE A 101 6.39 -3.47 -13.26
C ILE A 101 7.21 -2.34 -12.68
N PHE A 102 7.27 -2.23 -11.36
CA PHE A 102 7.99 -1.14 -10.70
C PHE A 102 8.48 -1.54 -9.30
N PRO A 103 9.54 -0.90 -8.80
CA PRO A 103 10.01 -1.14 -7.44
C PRO A 103 9.08 -0.48 -6.42
N MET A 104 8.90 -1.19 -5.30
CA MET A 104 8.23 -0.73 -4.10
C MET A 104 9.21 -0.72 -2.93
N PHE A 105 9.04 0.22 -2.02
CA PHE A 105 9.60 0.14 -0.66
C PHE A 105 8.41 -0.04 0.27
N GLU A 106 8.40 -1.11 1.05
CA GLU A 106 7.25 -1.48 1.87
C GLU A 106 7.69 -1.72 3.31
N PHE A 107 6.81 -1.43 4.26
CA PHE A 107 7.11 -1.55 5.69
C PHE A 107 5.90 -2.05 6.47
N GLU A 108 6.17 -2.67 7.63
CA GLU A 108 5.17 -3.12 8.60
C GLU A 108 5.74 -2.98 10.01
N MET A 109 4.94 -2.47 10.98
CA MET A 109 5.36 -2.25 12.36
C MET A 109 4.22 -2.46 13.36
N PRO A 110 4.52 -2.72 14.66
CA PRO A 110 3.52 -2.63 15.71
C PRO A 110 3.01 -1.19 15.87
N GLY A 111 1.73 -1.03 16.16
CA GLY A 111 1.13 0.28 16.40
C GLY A 111 -0.28 0.40 15.87
N ASP A 112 -0.89 1.56 16.08
CA ASP A 112 -2.20 1.91 15.56
C ASP A 112 -2.11 2.97 14.44
N VAL A 113 -3.26 3.40 13.93
CA VAL A 113 -3.34 4.40 12.85
C VAL A 113 -2.71 5.74 13.23
N HIS A 114 -2.65 6.10 14.52
CA HIS A 114 -2.01 7.34 14.98
C HIS A 114 -0.49 7.22 14.95
N ASP A 115 0.06 6.05 15.31
CA ASP A 115 1.49 5.75 15.19
C ASP A 115 1.92 5.75 13.72
N LEU A 116 1.10 5.16 12.84
CA LEU A 116 1.33 5.16 11.39
C LEU A 116 1.36 6.59 10.83
N LYS A 117 0.35 7.40 11.17
CA LYS A 117 0.28 8.79 10.75
C LYS A 117 1.49 9.60 11.21
N ALA A 118 1.88 9.45 12.46
CA ALA A 118 3.05 10.14 13.01
C ALA A 118 4.32 9.76 12.28
N MET A 119 4.50 8.47 11.96
CA MET A 119 5.67 7.97 11.24
C MET A 119 5.71 8.47 9.79
N GLU A 120 4.58 8.51 9.09
CA GLU A 120 4.52 9.02 7.71
C GLU A 120 4.75 10.53 7.62
N ILE A 121 4.25 11.31 8.57
CA ILE A 121 4.55 12.74 8.67
C ILE A 121 6.06 12.93 8.88
N GLU A 122 6.66 12.21 9.85
CA GLU A 122 8.09 12.28 10.11
C GLU A 122 8.93 11.85 8.89
N LEU A 123 8.49 10.82 8.15
CA LEU A 123 9.14 10.39 6.91
C LEU A 123 9.09 11.50 5.84
N CYS A 124 7.94 12.12 5.65
CA CYS A 124 7.80 13.22 4.68
C CYS A 124 8.68 14.42 5.07
N GLU A 125 8.74 14.78 6.35
CA GLU A 125 9.64 15.83 6.86
C GLU A 125 11.11 15.45 6.66
N TYR A 126 11.49 14.21 6.98
CA TYR A 126 12.85 13.70 6.77
C TYR A 126 13.28 13.78 5.30
N LEU A 127 12.36 13.48 4.38
CA LEU A 127 12.57 13.60 2.94
C LEU A 127 12.50 15.06 2.45
N GLY A 128 12.19 16.02 3.34
CA GLY A 128 12.15 17.45 3.10
C GLY A 128 10.91 17.93 2.34
N PHE A 129 9.80 17.22 2.44
CA PHE A 129 8.50 17.72 1.98
C PHE A 129 7.91 18.70 3.01
N ASP A 130 7.04 19.58 2.52
CA ASP A 130 6.28 20.50 3.38
C ASP A 130 5.25 19.74 4.23
N ALA A 131 4.74 20.41 5.27
CA ALA A 131 3.70 19.87 6.13
C ALA A 131 2.49 19.38 5.32
N LEU A 132 1.98 18.19 5.66
CA LEU A 132 0.86 17.58 4.96
C LEU A 132 -0.45 18.28 5.32
N THR A 133 -1.26 18.65 4.32
CA THR A 133 -2.64 19.07 4.53
C THR A 133 -3.51 17.84 4.73
N GLU A 134 -3.97 17.62 5.96
CA GLU A 134 -4.77 16.46 6.33
C GLU A 134 -6.26 16.72 6.19
N LYS A 135 -6.98 15.79 5.56
CA LYS A 135 -8.45 15.65 5.61
C LYS A 135 -8.84 14.20 5.41
N THR A 136 -10.00 13.83 5.95
CA THR A 136 -10.63 12.54 5.64
C THR A 136 -11.04 12.46 4.18
N TYR A 137 -11.19 11.24 3.66
CA TYR A 137 -11.67 11.04 2.28
C TYR A 137 -13.02 11.75 2.03
N ARG A 138 -13.94 11.69 3.00
CA ARG A 138 -15.25 12.36 2.91
C ARG A 138 -15.16 13.88 2.90
N GLU A 139 -14.24 14.48 3.66
CA GLU A 139 -13.99 15.93 3.64
C GLU A 139 -13.41 16.38 2.29
N TRP A 140 -12.54 15.58 1.67
CA TRP A 140 -12.05 15.83 0.32
C TRP A 140 -13.15 15.72 -0.73
N GLN A 141 -14.00 14.68 -0.67
CA GLN A 141 -15.18 14.58 -1.54
C GLN A 141 -16.07 15.82 -1.45
N GLN A 142 -16.38 16.27 -0.23
CA GLN A 142 -17.17 17.48 0.00
C GLN A 142 -16.50 18.74 -0.58
N HIS A 143 -15.19 18.86 -0.39
CA HIS A 143 -14.41 19.99 -0.90
C HIS A 143 -14.51 20.12 -2.43
N TRP A 144 -14.45 18.99 -3.13
CA TRP A 144 -14.52 18.95 -4.61
C TRP A 144 -15.95 18.80 -5.14
N GLY A 145 -16.96 18.68 -4.29
CA GLY A 145 -18.34 18.45 -4.71
C GLY A 145 -18.58 17.07 -5.33
N VAL A 146 -17.74 16.08 -4.98
CA VAL A 146 -17.90 14.68 -5.39
C VAL A 146 -18.97 14.02 -4.55
N SER A 147 -19.87 13.25 -5.18
CA SER A 147 -20.91 12.50 -4.47
C SER A 147 -20.30 11.45 -3.54
N ALA A 148 -20.98 11.15 -2.43
CA ALA A 148 -20.50 10.19 -1.44
C ALA A 148 -20.39 8.75 -1.96
N ASP A 149 -21.11 8.41 -3.02
CA ASP A 149 -21.12 7.11 -3.71
C ASP A 149 -20.18 7.04 -4.93
N THR A 150 -19.36 8.08 -5.14
CA THR A 150 -18.44 8.20 -6.27
C THR A 150 -17.01 8.33 -5.75
N GLU A 151 -16.08 7.56 -6.28
CA GLU A 151 -14.67 7.68 -5.92
C GLU A 151 -14.04 8.97 -6.48
N MET A 152 -13.06 9.51 -5.75
CA MET A 152 -12.17 10.53 -6.29
C MET A 152 -11.21 9.90 -7.30
N ASP A 153 -10.78 10.67 -8.28
CA ASP A 153 -9.89 10.24 -9.36
C ASP A 153 -8.55 10.99 -9.36
N ALA A 154 -7.71 10.65 -10.29
CA ALA A 154 -6.39 11.25 -10.48
C ALA A 154 -6.41 12.78 -10.65
N GLN A 155 -7.50 13.37 -11.15
CA GLN A 155 -7.60 14.83 -11.31
C GLN A 155 -7.76 15.51 -9.95
N HIS A 156 -8.39 14.84 -8.99
CA HIS A 156 -8.51 15.34 -7.62
C HIS A 156 -7.15 15.34 -6.91
N GLU A 157 -6.30 14.33 -7.11
CA GLU A 157 -4.93 14.29 -6.55
C GLU A 157 -4.07 15.43 -7.13
N LEU A 158 -4.14 15.67 -8.45
CA LEU A 158 -3.46 16.79 -9.09
C LEU A 158 -3.97 18.15 -8.55
N ALA A 159 -5.28 18.27 -8.32
CA ALA A 159 -5.87 19.47 -7.74
C ALA A 159 -5.47 19.67 -6.27
N MET A 160 -5.32 18.60 -5.48
CA MET A 160 -4.77 18.65 -4.12
C MET A 160 -3.36 19.27 -4.15
N GLN A 161 -2.47 18.73 -4.98
CA GLN A 161 -1.11 19.25 -5.11
C GLN A 161 -1.09 20.74 -5.51
N ALA A 162 -1.91 21.11 -6.48
CA ALA A 162 -1.93 22.47 -7.00
C ALA A 162 -2.46 23.51 -6.00
N ASN A 163 -3.39 23.13 -5.13
CA ASN A 163 -4.08 24.04 -4.20
C ASN A 163 -3.57 23.97 -2.76
N PHE A 164 -3.03 22.82 -2.35
CA PHE A 164 -2.69 22.55 -0.93
C PHE A 164 -1.27 22.02 -0.75
N GLY A 165 -0.53 21.72 -1.81
CA GLY A 165 0.78 21.08 -1.74
C GLY A 165 0.67 19.60 -1.39
N SER A 166 1.55 19.10 -0.51
CA SER A 166 1.50 17.71 -0.05
C SER A 166 0.27 17.46 0.83
N CYS A 167 -0.44 16.35 0.61
CA CYS A 167 -1.67 16.04 1.32
C CYS A 167 -1.67 14.64 1.94
N LEU A 168 -2.46 14.48 3.00
CA LEU A 168 -2.77 13.21 3.63
C LEU A 168 -4.29 12.99 3.57
N ILE A 169 -4.70 11.86 3.00
CA ILE A 169 -6.09 11.42 2.97
C ILE A 169 -6.24 10.31 4.00
N THR A 170 -7.24 10.40 4.87
CA THR A 170 -7.53 9.39 5.91
C THR A 170 -8.95 8.85 5.79
N ASP A 171 -9.24 7.75 6.48
CA ASP A 171 -10.59 7.20 6.67
C ASP A 171 -11.33 6.93 5.35
N PHE A 172 -10.84 5.93 4.63
CA PHE A 172 -11.37 5.55 3.32
C PHE A 172 -12.72 4.81 3.44
N PRO A 173 -13.78 5.28 2.73
CA PRO A 173 -15.09 4.64 2.76
C PRO A 173 -15.10 3.30 2.03
N GLU A 174 -16.06 2.41 2.38
CA GLU A 174 -16.21 1.09 1.77
C GLU A 174 -16.39 1.10 0.25
N ILE A 175 -16.88 2.21 -0.33
CA ILE A 175 -16.98 2.34 -1.80
C ILE A 175 -15.62 2.24 -2.51
N THR A 176 -14.52 2.53 -1.81
CA THR A 176 -13.14 2.40 -2.34
C THR A 176 -12.59 0.97 -2.22
N SER A 177 -13.43 0.02 -1.81
CA SER A 177 -13.08 -1.40 -1.64
C SER A 177 -11.80 -1.64 -0.83
N PRO A 178 -11.70 -1.12 0.42
CA PRO A 178 -10.50 -1.30 1.24
C PRO A 178 -10.20 -2.79 1.43
N PHE A 179 -8.92 -3.14 1.42
CA PHE A 179 -8.48 -4.53 1.44
C PHE A 179 -9.04 -5.32 2.64
N TRP A 180 -9.22 -6.63 2.48
CA TRP A 180 -9.94 -7.49 3.42
C TRP A 180 -9.35 -7.51 4.83
N ASN A 181 -8.04 -7.32 4.99
CA ASN A 181 -7.38 -7.33 6.29
C ASN A 181 -7.16 -5.95 6.91
N MET A 182 -7.65 -4.88 6.28
CA MET A 182 -7.59 -3.53 6.86
C MET A 182 -8.59 -3.40 8.01
N ALA A 183 -8.17 -2.74 9.08
CA ALA A 183 -9.06 -2.42 10.20
C ALA A 183 -10.14 -1.41 9.77
N ARG A 184 -11.33 -1.57 10.32
CA ARG A 184 -12.45 -0.62 10.12
C ARG A 184 -12.56 0.32 11.31
N ASN A 185 -13.03 1.53 11.08
CA ASN A 185 -13.41 2.45 12.13
C ASN A 185 -14.67 1.95 12.84
N THR A 186 -14.94 2.48 14.03
CA THR A 186 -16.07 2.05 14.87
C THR A 186 -17.44 2.36 14.26
N ASP A 187 -17.52 3.25 13.28
CA ASP A 187 -18.72 3.52 12.50
C ASP A 187 -19.06 2.38 11.52
N GLY A 188 -18.10 1.51 11.19
CA GLY A 188 -18.25 0.41 10.27
C GLY A 188 -18.28 0.80 8.79
N ASP A 189 -18.25 2.11 8.48
CA ASP A 189 -18.42 2.64 7.12
C ASP A 189 -17.09 3.02 6.46
N THR A 190 -16.01 3.09 7.25
CA THR A 190 -14.69 3.52 6.78
C THR A 190 -13.57 2.60 7.27
N ALA A 191 -12.54 2.44 6.46
CA ALA A 191 -11.31 1.75 6.81
C ALA A 191 -10.28 2.73 7.36
N LYS A 192 -9.46 2.27 8.28
CA LYS A 192 -8.29 2.99 8.79
C LYS A 192 -7.13 2.95 7.78
N LYS A 193 -7.43 3.41 6.57
CA LYS A 193 -6.50 3.54 5.45
C LYS A 193 -6.06 4.99 5.33
N MET A 194 -4.80 5.19 4.91
CA MET A 194 -4.23 6.50 4.61
C MET A 194 -3.47 6.46 3.29
N ASP A 195 -3.57 7.55 2.53
CA ASP A 195 -2.76 7.79 1.34
C ASP A 195 -2.07 9.15 1.45
N VAL A 196 -0.75 9.16 1.19
CA VAL A 196 0.03 10.40 1.09
C VAL A 196 0.19 10.78 -0.37
N ILE A 197 -0.29 11.98 -0.69
CA ILE A 197 -0.24 12.57 -2.03
C ILE A 197 0.96 13.51 -2.11
N LEU A 198 1.97 13.13 -2.90
CA LEU A 198 3.16 13.93 -3.18
C LEU A 198 3.31 14.11 -4.69
N GLY A 199 3.60 15.35 -5.12
CA GLY A 199 3.75 15.64 -6.54
C GLY A 199 2.48 15.38 -7.36
N GLY A 200 1.29 15.38 -6.74
CA GLY A 200 0.00 15.16 -7.38
C GLY A 200 -0.35 13.69 -7.64
N MET A 201 0.31 12.76 -6.94
CA MET A 201 0.02 11.33 -7.04
C MET A 201 0.05 10.68 -5.65
N GLU A 202 -0.83 9.70 -5.41
CA GLU A 202 -0.68 8.79 -4.29
C GLU A 202 0.72 8.15 -4.35
N THR A 203 1.55 8.45 -3.38
CA THR A 203 2.95 8.00 -3.33
C THR A 203 3.17 6.97 -2.24
N ILE A 204 2.44 7.10 -1.13
CA ILE A 204 2.41 6.13 -0.04
C ILE A 204 0.96 5.72 0.17
N GLY A 205 0.69 4.43 0.17
CA GLY A 205 -0.59 3.85 0.58
C GLY A 205 -0.39 2.96 1.79
N SER A 206 -1.18 3.14 2.85
CA SER A 206 -0.96 2.50 4.14
C SER A 206 -2.25 2.24 4.91
N ALA A 207 -2.20 1.35 5.90
CA ALA A 207 -3.37 1.06 6.74
C ALA A 207 -2.99 0.43 8.08
N GLU A 208 -3.91 0.56 9.05
CA GLU A 208 -3.96 -0.32 10.22
C GLU A 208 -4.56 -1.66 9.81
N ARG A 209 -3.96 -2.76 10.32
CA ARG A 209 -4.42 -4.12 10.03
C ARG A 209 -5.42 -4.59 11.07
N SER A 210 -6.40 -5.35 10.63
CA SER A 210 -7.39 -5.94 11.53
C SER A 210 -6.78 -6.99 12.47
N CYS A 211 -7.31 -7.05 13.68
CA CYS A 211 -7.09 -8.14 14.64
C CYS A 211 -8.33 -9.05 14.74
N ASP A 212 -9.40 -8.75 14.04
CA ASP A 212 -10.64 -9.53 14.06
C ASP A 212 -10.60 -10.63 13.01
N VAL A 213 -10.32 -11.86 13.47
CA VAL A 213 -10.17 -13.05 12.61
C VAL A 213 -11.44 -13.38 11.84
N ASP A 214 -12.61 -13.24 12.49
CA ASP A 214 -13.89 -13.56 11.84
C ASP A 214 -14.23 -12.52 10.77
N MET A 215 -14.02 -11.24 11.08
CA MET A 215 -14.18 -10.15 10.09
C MET A 215 -13.23 -10.33 8.91
N MET A 216 -11.95 -10.65 9.14
CA MET A 216 -10.99 -10.87 8.05
C MET A 216 -11.40 -12.04 7.16
N ARG A 217 -11.86 -13.15 7.74
CA ARG A 217 -12.34 -14.31 6.99
C ARG A 217 -13.56 -13.95 6.13
N ASP A 218 -14.54 -13.30 6.74
CA ASP A 218 -15.79 -12.92 6.05
C ASP A 218 -15.51 -11.92 4.93
N THR A 219 -14.66 -10.93 5.19
CA THR A 219 -14.30 -9.91 4.19
C THR A 219 -13.47 -10.51 3.05
N PHE A 220 -12.56 -11.44 3.31
CA PHE A 220 -11.82 -12.13 2.26
C PHE A 220 -12.74 -12.79 1.23
N HIS A 221 -13.86 -13.37 1.69
CA HIS A 221 -14.83 -14.02 0.83
C HIS A 221 -15.87 -13.08 0.22
N SER A 222 -16.04 -11.88 0.73
CA SER A 222 -17.09 -10.95 0.30
C SER A 222 -16.58 -9.69 -0.42
N ILE A 223 -15.32 -9.32 -0.25
CA ILE A 223 -14.75 -8.13 -0.89
C ILE A 223 -14.93 -8.18 -2.41
N VAL A 224 -15.30 -7.05 -3.01
CA VAL A 224 -15.63 -6.93 -4.44
C VAL A 224 -16.70 -7.97 -4.84
N ASP A 225 -17.78 -8.06 -4.06
CA ASP A 225 -18.88 -9.02 -4.27
C ASP A 225 -18.41 -10.49 -4.37
N GLY A 226 -17.30 -10.85 -3.72
CA GLY A 226 -16.69 -12.18 -3.73
C GLY A 226 -15.74 -12.47 -4.90
N GLU A 227 -15.63 -11.57 -5.86
CA GLU A 227 -14.79 -11.76 -7.05
C GLU A 227 -13.31 -11.93 -6.71
N TYR A 228 -12.85 -11.32 -5.60
CA TYR A 228 -11.47 -11.47 -5.11
C TYR A 228 -11.13 -12.93 -4.80
N ALA A 229 -11.91 -13.57 -3.94
CA ALA A 229 -11.68 -14.96 -3.55
C ALA A 229 -11.85 -15.91 -4.74
N GLU A 230 -12.91 -15.71 -5.54
CA GLU A 230 -13.19 -16.54 -6.73
C GLU A 230 -12.04 -16.51 -7.74
N LEU A 231 -11.42 -15.36 -7.97
CA LEU A 231 -10.30 -15.24 -8.86
C LEU A 231 -9.07 -16.00 -8.33
N LEU A 232 -8.74 -15.84 -7.05
CA LEU A 232 -7.65 -16.60 -6.42
C LEU A 232 -7.91 -18.12 -6.49
N PHE A 233 -9.15 -18.56 -6.24
CA PHE A 233 -9.53 -19.96 -6.35
C PHE A 233 -9.35 -20.50 -7.77
N LYS A 234 -9.70 -19.71 -8.77
CA LYS A 234 -9.51 -20.05 -10.18
C LYS A 234 -8.04 -20.16 -10.58
N LEU A 235 -7.19 -19.25 -10.07
CA LEU A 235 -5.76 -19.19 -10.43
C LEU A 235 -4.93 -20.25 -9.71
N PHE A 236 -5.20 -20.48 -8.43
CA PHE A 236 -4.33 -21.26 -7.54
C PHE A 236 -4.98 -22.52 -6.96
N GLY A 237 -6.28 -22.69 -7.14
CA GLY A 237 -7.07 -23.78 -6.57
C GLY A 237 -7.63 -23.43 -5.19
N LYS A 238 -8.94 -23.71 -5.01
CA LYS A 238 -9.67 -23.34 -3.78
C LYS A 238 -9.04 -23.93 -2.52
N GLU A 239 -8.74 -25.24 -2.54
CA GLU A 239 -8.17 -25.92 -1.36
C GLU A 239 -6.83 -25.28 -0.90
N ARG A 240 -5.99 -24.85 -1.86
CA ARG A 240 -4.72 -24.19 -1.56
C ARG A 240 -4.94 -22.82 -0.94
N VAL A 241 -5.78 -21.99 -1.56
CA VAL A 241 -6.03 -20.63 -1.10
C VAL A 241 -6.68 -20.62 0.28
N GLU A 242 -7.68 -21.49 0.51
CA GLU A 242 -8.33 -21.66 1.80
C GLU A 242 -7.34 -22.14 2.89
N ALA A 243 -6.46 -23.07 2.55
CA ALA A 243 -5.45 -23.55 3.49
C ALA A 243 -4.42 -22.45 3.85
N GLU A 244 -4.00 -21.64 2.87
CA GLU A 244 -3.11 -20.50 3.10
C GLU A 244 -3.78 -19.42 3.95
N LEU A 245 -5.06 -19.11 3.70
CA LEU A 245 -5.85 -18.17 4.49
C LEU A 245 -5.99 -18.65 5.94
N GLU A 246 -6.44 -19.87 6.15
CA GLU A 246 -6.63 -20.42 7.50
C GLU A 246 -5.29 -20.56 8.26
N GLU A 247 -4.18 -20.78 7.57
CA GLU A 247 -2.86 -20.77 8.20
C GLU A 247 -2.46 -19.37 8.66
N PHE A 248 -2.72 -18.36 7.84
CA PHE A 248 -2.51 -16.96 8.21
C PHE A 248 -3.40 -16.55 9.39
N LEU A 249 -4.67 -16.94 9.39
CA LEU A 249 -5.62 -16.59 10.44
C LEU A 249 -5.37 -17.28 11.81
N LYS A 250 -4.38 -18.18 11.92
CA LYS A 250 -3.95 -18.77 13.19
C LYS A 250 -2.99 -17.91 13.99
N PHE A 251 -2.44 -16.85 13.42
CA PHE A 251 -1.55 -15.97 14.17
C PHE A 251 -2.26 -15.32 15.36
N ASP A 252 -1.50 -15.04 16.41
CA ASP A 252 -1.94 -14.23 17.53
C ASP A 252 -1.80 -12.76 17.14
N PHE A 253 -2.90 -12.21 16.63
CA PHE A 253 -2.92 -10.86 16.06
C PHE A 253 -2.84 -9.78 17.12
N PHE A 254 -1.98 -8.81 16.90
CA PHE A 254 -1.88 -7.57 17.66
C PHE A 254 -1.99 -6.35 16.74
N GLN A 255 -2.19 -5.16 17.31
CA GLN A 255 -2.27 -3.92 16.53
C GLN A 255 -0.98 -3.70 15.75
N ARG A 256 -1.12 -3.61 14.45
CA ARG A 256 -0.03 -3.42 13.51
C ARG A 256 -0.49 -2.57 12.34
N VAL A 257 0.47 -1.88 11.76
CA VAL A 257 0.28 -0.94 10.67
C VAL A 257 1.38 -1.10 9.65
N GLY A 258 1.08 -0.78 8.41
CA GLY A 258 2.09 -0.79 7.38
C GLY A 258 1.64 -0.16 6.09
N GLY A 259 2.58 0.01 5.18
CA GLY A 259 2.34 0.69 3.93
C GLY A 259 3.36 0.39 2.86
N GLY A 260 3.04 0.85 1.66
CA GLY A 260 3.90 0.74 0.49
C GLY A 260 4.16 2.10 -0.14
N ILE A 261 5.42 2.32 -0.49
CA ILE A 261 5.91 3.51 -1.16
C ILE A 261 6.25 3.15 -2.60
N GLY A 262 5.51 3.71 -3.54
CA GLY A 262 5.81 3.55 -4.97
C GLY A 262 7.11 4.28 -5.33
N MET A 263 8.19 3.55 -5.60
CA MET A 263 9.52 4.16 -5.80
C MET A 263 9.58 5.08 -7.02
N THR A 264 8.87 4.77 -8.10
CA THR A 264 8.81 5.64 -9.29
C THR A 264 8.12 6.95 -8.97
N ARG A 265 7.02 6.90 -8.21
CA ARG A 265 6.26 8.08 -7.77
C ARG A 265 7.03 8.91 -6.75
N MET A 266 7.69 8.26 -5.79
CA MET A 266 8.54 8.95 -4.80
C MET A 266 9.71 9.70 -5.48
N ILE A 267 10.39 9.06 -6.43
CA ILE A 267 11.46 9.72 -7.19
C ILE A 267 10.92 10.92 -7.96
N ALA A 268 9.77 10.79 -8.62
CA ALA A 268 9.15 11.90 -9.34
C ALA A 268 8.73 13.04 -8.41
N ALA A 269 8.20 12.73 -7.23
CA ALA A 269 7.83 13.74 -6.23
C ALA A 269 9.06 14.50 -5.71
N MET A 270 10.17 13.80 -5.45
CA MET A 270 11.43 14.43 -5.04
C MET A 270 12.01 15.32 -6.14
N ASP A 271 11.96 14.89 -7.42
CA ASP A 271 12.36 15.72 -8.56
C ASP A 271 11.53 17.02 -8.65
N THR A 272 10.22 16.90 -8.55
CA THR A 272 9.29 18.04 -8.58
C THR A 272 9.58 19.05 -7.46
N LYS A 273 9.86 18.54 -6.24
CA LYS A 273 10.23 19.38 -5.10
C LYS A 273 11.53 20.15 -5.36
N GLU A 274 12.56 19.47 -5.91
CA GLU A 274 13.83 20.14 -6.25
C GLU A 274 13.66 21.21 -7.32
N GLU A 275 12.85 20.97 -8.35
CA GLU A 275 12.54 21.95 -9.40
C GLU A 275 11.81 23.19 -8.84
N LEU A 276 10.84 23.00 -7.96
CA LEU A 276 10.12 24.09 -7.29
C LEU A 276 11.06 24.92 -6.40
N ALA A 277 11.97 24.27 -5.64
CA ALA A 277 12.95 24.95 -4.81
C ALA A 277 13.97 25.77 -5.63
N GLN A 278 14.28 25.36 -6.86
CA GLN A 278 15.19 26.11 -7.75
C GLN A 278 14.51 27.28 -8.46
N ALA A 279 13.17 27.24 -8.59
CA ALA A 279 12.38 28.29 -9.25
C ALA A 279 11.95 29.44 -8.31
N ALA A 280 12.04 29.24 -6.98
CA ALA A 280 11.72 30.21 -5.94
C ALA A 280 12.89 31.06 -5.54
#